data_6ec7f31c80f26243a39eee320a8af900
#
_entry.id   6ec7f31c80f26243a39eee320a8af900
#
_cell.length_a   1.000
_cell.length_b   1.000
_cell.length_c   1.000
_cell.angle_alpha   90.00
_cell.angle_beta   90.00
_cell.angle_gamma   90.00
#
_symmetry.space_group_name_H-M   'P 1'
#
loop_
_entity.id
_entity.type
_entity.pdbx_description
1 polymer ?
#
loop_
_entity_poly.entity_id
_entity_poly.type
_entity_poly.pdbx_seq_one_letter_code
_entity_poly.pdbx_strand_id
1 'polypeptide(L)'
;MVVLFMVLKDDTINQNMLIPRDLRNMIPEDHPCYFIKNVVDQIDCSQANREFVDTAGEFAYPREMLLRLVLMSVFDGGLSSREIERKTKTDISYMHLAGLQNPSYRTILRFKVDYPDLIEKSFKTTIKIAKEADLIKIHHISLDGTKVKAKTSINKLTNEQQLKILKNI
;
A
#
# COMPACT_ATOMS: atom_id res chain seq x y z
N MET A 1 41.69 -6.57 34.70
CA MET A 1 40.24 -6.61 34.65
C MET A 1 39.78 -5.25 34.15
N VAL A 2 39.42 -5.12 32.88
CA VAL A 2 38.95 -3.84 32.29
C VAL A 2 37.47 -3.75 32.62
N VAL A 3 37.09 -2.82 33.49
CA VAL A 3 35.69 -2.52 33.78
C VAL A 3 35.17 -1.64 32.66
N LEU A 4 34.39 -2.20 31.77
CA LEU A 4 33.71 -1.44 30.72
C LEU A 4 32.55 -0.68 31.37
N PHE A 5 32.68 0.62 31.56
CA PHE A 5 31.57 1.48 31.99
C PHE A 5 30.63 1.68 30.78
N MET A 6 29.48 1.01 30.81
CA MET A 6 28.40 1.29 29.87
C MET A 6 27.63 2.53 30.34
N VAL A 7 27.67 3.60 29.55
CA VAL A 7 26.89 4.82 29.79
C VAL A 7 25.53 4.65 29.12
N LEU A 8 24.46 4.91 29.86
CA LEU A 8 23.10 4.93 29.29
C LEU A 8 22.94 6.12 28.36
N LYS A 9 22.27 5.90 27.23
CA LYS A 9 21.85 7.00 26.34
C LYS A 9 20.69 7.76 26.99
N ASP A 10 20.63 9.06 26.75
CA ASP A 10 19.53 9.88 27.19
C ASP A 10 18.22 9.47 26.50
N ASP A 11 17.13 9.45 27.26
CA ASP A 11 15.78 9.27 26.71
C ASP A 11 15.29 10.59 26.09
N THR A 12 15.14 10.60 24.78
CA THR A 12 14.75 11.78 24.00
C THR A 12 13.28 11.78 23.58
N ILE A 13 12.44 10.96 24.21
CA ILE A 13 11.02 10.78 23.82
C ILE A 13 10.22 12.10 23.83
N ASN A 14 10.58 13.02 24.70
CA ASN A 14 9.92 14.33 24.82
C ASN A 14 10.65 15.46 24.08
N GLN A 15 11.67 15.12 23.27
CA GLN A 15 12.43 16.14 22.56
C GLN A 15 11.64 16.65 21.35
N ASN A 16 11.39 17.96 21.30
CA ASN A 16 10.83 18.62 20.14
C ASN A 16 11.88 18.76 19.03
N MET A 17 11.56 18.32 17.84
CA MET A 17 12.43 18.52 16.68
C MET A 17 12.21 19.93 16.11
N LEU A 18 13.28 20.71 16.03
CA LEU A 18 13.25 22.07 15.44
C LEU A 18 13.21 22.02 13.89
N ILE A 19 13.70 20.94 13.29
CA ILE A 19 13.71 20.73 11.85
C ILE A 19 12.90 19.48 11.54
N PRO A 20 11.85 19.55 10.69
CA PRO A 20 11.10 18.38 10.26
C PRO A 20 12.04 17.38 9.58
N ARG A 21 12.04 16.13 10.02
CA ARG A 21 12.76 15.07 9.30
C ARG A 21 11.98 14.70 8.05
N ASP A 22 12.69 14.51 6.94
CA ASP A 22 12.11 13.89 5.76
C ASP A 22 11.73 12.44 6.11
N LEU A 23 10.47 12.07 5.87
CA LEU A 23 9.98 10.70 6.14
C LEU A 23 10.80 9.65 5.41
N ARG A 24 11.35 9.98 4.23
CA ARG A 24 12.19 9.08 3.44
C ARG A 24 13.44 8.63 4.19
N ASN A 25 14.02 9.52 5.01
CA ASN A 25 15.20 9.20 5.83
C ASN A 25 14.90 8.26 7.02
N MET A 26 13.62 8.02 7.30
CA MET A 26 13.16 7.16 8.37
C MET A 26 12.70 5.77 7.86
N ILE A 27 12.62 5.59 6.55
CA ILE A 27 12.22 4.36 5.90
C ILE A 27 13.47 3.69 5.32
N PRO A 28 13.71 2.39 5.56
CA PRO A 28 14.80 1.66 4.93
C PRO A 28 14.75 1.75 3.40
N GLU A 29 15.89 1.84 2.73
CA GLU A 29 15.97 2.04 1.27
C GLU A 29 15.37 0.88 0.47
N ASP A 30 15.40 -0.33 1.03
CA ASP A 30 14.84 -1.56 0.45
C ASP A 30 13.35 -1.76 0.77
N HIS A 31 12.71 -0.80 1.45
CA HIS A 31 11.31 -0.95 1.86
C HIS A 31 10.35 -0.98 0.65
N PRO A 32 9.37 -1.90 0.64
CA PRO A 32 8.42 -2.10 -0.47
C PRO A 32 7.64 -0.85 -0.90
N CYS A 33 7.47 0.13 -0.02
CA CYS A 33 6.75 1.36 -0.36
C CYS A 33 7.39 2.12 -1.54
N TYR A 34 8.72 2.08 -1.70
CA TYR A 34 9.39 2.71 -2.83
C TYR A 34 9.08 1.99 -4.14
N PHE A 35 9.08 0.66 -4.11
CA PHE A 35 8.67 -0.15 -5.25
C PHE A 35 7.21 0.17 -5.65
N ILE A 36 6.28 0.16 -4.69
CA ILE A 36 4.86 0.48 -4.93
C ILE A 36 4.71 1.90 -5.51
N LYS A 37 5.43 2.88 -4.94
CA LYS A 37 5.43 4.25 -5.47
C LYS A 37 5.85 4.28 -6.93
N ASN A 38 6.99 3.66 -7.26
CA ASN A 38 7.53 3.65 -8.61
C ASN A 38 6.62 2.93 -9.62
N VAL A 39 5.93 1.88 -9.20
CA VAL A 39 4.92 1.19 -10.02
C VAL A 39 3.75 2.10 -10.31
N VAL A 40 3.19 2.75 -9.29
CA VAL A 40 2.02 3.63 -9.45
C VAL A 40 2.35 4.86 -10.30
N ASP A 41 3.56 5.39 -10.20
CA ASP A 41 4.02 6.51 -11.03
C ASP A 41 4.03 6.18 -12.55
N GLN A 42 4.03 4.89 -12.93
CA GLN A 42 3.92 4.43 -14.33
C GLN A 42 2.48 4.17 -14.77
N ILE A 43 1.50 4.31 -13.87
CA ILE A 43 0.09 4.04 -14.16
C ILE A 43 -0.63 5.35 -14.43
N ASP A 44 -1.27 5.44 -15.61
CA ASP A 44 -2.08 6.59 -15.97
C ASP A 44 -3.42 6.55 -15.21
N CYS A 45 -3.58 7.47 -14.25
CA CYS A 45 -4.81 7.69 -13.49
C CYS A 45 -5.57 8.94 -13.96
N SER A 46 -5.13 9.60 -15.03
CA SER A 46 -5.67 10.89 -15.48
C SER A 46 -7.18 10.84 -15.76
N GLN A 47 -7.67 9.75 -16.34
CA GLN A 47 -9.10 9.56 -16.59
C GLN A 47 -9.90 9.54 -15.27
N ALA A 48 -9.44 8.79 -14.29
CA ALA A 48 -10.11 8.69 -12.97
C ALA A 48 -10.03 9.99 -12.17
N ASN A 49 -9.01 10.82 -12.40
CA ASN A 49 -8.88 12.13 -11.77
C ASN A 49 -9.78 13.19 -12.41
N ARG A 50 -10.05 13.13 -13.74
CA ARG A 50 -10.89 14.11 -14.45
C ARG A 50 -12.32 14.17 -13.94
N GLU A 51 -12.85 13.10 -13.37
CA GLU A 51 -14.19 13.06 -12.81
C GLU A 51 -14.41 14.07 -11.66
N PHE A 52 -13.33 14.66 -11.13
CA PHE A 52 -13.35 15.52 -9.94
C PHE A 52 -12.83 16.95 -10.18
N VAL A 53 -12.40 17.28 -11.39
CA VAL A 53 -11.72 18.58 -11.69
C VAL A 53 -12.67 19.77 -11.60
N ASP A 54 -13.97 19.58 -11.84
CA ASP A 54 -14.95 20.67 -11.94
C ASP A 54 -16.08 20.61 -10.91
N THR A 55 -15.95 19.82 -9.86
CA THR A 55 -17.00 19.69 -8.86
C THR A 55 -16.76 20.71 -7.72
N ALA A 56 -17.68 21.65 -7.54
CA ALA A 56 -17.70 22.51 -6.37
C ALA A 56 -17.92 21.66 -5.11
N GLY A 57 -16.93 21.66 -4.19
CA GLY A 57 -17.02 20.87 -2.96
C GLY A 57 -15.68 20.66 -2.29
N GLU A 58 -15.61 19.67 -1.39
CA GLU A 58 -14.41 19.27 -0.68
C GLU A 58 -13.38 18.67 -1.66
N PHE A 59 -12.09 19.01 -1.49
CA PHE A 59 -11.01 18.52 -2.35
C PHE A 59 -10.93 16.99 -2.33
N ALA A 60 -10.99 16.38 -3.51
CA ALA A 60 -10.83 14.95 -3.67
C ALA A 60 -9.33 14.55 -3.59
N TYR A 61 -9.06 13.40 -2.97
CA TYR A 61 -7.71 12.83 -2.96
C TYR A 61 -7.30 12.33 -4.36
N PRO A 62 -6.04 12.56 -4.79
CA PRO A 62 -5.52 12.00 -6.04
C PRO A 62 -5.68 10.49 -6.08
N ARG A 63 -6.06 9.93 -7.22
CA ARG A 63 -6.28 8.49 -7.38
C ARG A 63 -4.99 7.70 -7.22
N GLU A 64 -3.88 8.25 -7.65
CA GLU A 64 -2.54 7.70 -7.47
C GLU A 64 -2.21 7.47 -5.99
N MET A 65 -2.58 8.42 -5.13
CA MET A 65 -2.37 8.29 -3.69
C MET A 65 -3.19 7.14 -3.10
N LEU A 66 -4.49 7.08 -3.42
CA LEU A 66 -5.35 6.00 -2.94
C LEU A 66 -4.89 4.64 -3.48
N LEU A 67 -4.44 4.60 -4.74
CA LEU A 67 -3.91 3.40 -5.37
C LEU A 67 -2.64 2.90 -4.67
N ARG A 68 -1.70 3.79 -4.34
CA ARG A 68 -0.50 3.44 -3.55
C ARG A 68 -0.86 2.79 -2.22
N LEU A 69 -1.83 3.36 -1.49
CA LEU A 69 -2.29 2.82 -0.21
C LEU A 69 -2.94 1.44 -0.36
N VAL A 70 -3.75 1.26 -1.40
CA VAL A 70 -4.42 -0.02 -1.67
C VAL A 70 -3.40 -1.10 -2.07
N LEU A 71 -2.46 -0.81 -2.96
CA LEU A 71 -1.42 -1.77 -3.37
C LEU A 71 -0.51 -2.12 -2.19
N MET A 72 -0.09 -1.14 -1.39
CA MET A 72 0.69 -1.40 -0.19
C MET A 72 -0.06 -2.29 0.81
N SER A 73 -1.38 -2.09 0.96
CA SER A 73 -2.21 -2.93 1.81
C SER A 73 -2.27 -4.39 1.37
N VAL A 74 -2.21 -4.65 0.06
CA VAL A 74 -2.15 -6.02 -0.49
C VAL A 74 -0.81 -6.66 -0.14
N PHE A 75 0.27 -5.91 -0.25
CA PHE A 75 1.61 -6.35 0.14
C PHE A 75 1.68 -6.74 1.62
N ASP A 76 1.00 -5.97 2.48
CA ASP A 76 0.89 -6.22 3.93
C ASP A 76 -0.16 -7.31 4.28
N GLY A 77 -0.58 -8.14 3.34
CA GLY A 77 -1.49 -9.26 3.59
C GLY A 77 -2.98 -8.94 3.42
N GLY A 78 -3.33 -7.84 2.75
CA GLY A 78 -4.72 -7.52 2.40
C GLY A 78 -5.48 -6.79 3.50
N LEU A 79 -4.96 -5.66 3.95
CA LEU A 79 -5.55 -4.86 5.03
C LEU A 79 -6.94 -4.31 4.66
N SER A 80 -7.80 -4.25 5.66
CA SER A 80 -9.09 -3.57 5.57
C SER A 80 -8.93 -2.05 5.40
N SER A 81 -9.96 -1.38 4.85
CA SER A 81 -9.91 0.08 4.68
C SER A 81 -9.74 0.85 6.00
N ARG A 82 -10.24 0.29 7.13
CA ARG A 82 -10.05 0.88 8.47
C ARG A 82 -8.60 0.74 8.96
N GLU A 83 -7.96 -0.37 8.67
CA GLU A 83 -6.55 -0.59 8.99
C GLU A 83 -5.66 0.31 8.16
N ILE A 84 -5.97 0.50 6.87
CA ILE A 84 -5.25 1.47 6.02
C ILE A 84 -5.37 2.88 6.61
N GLU A 85 -6.59 3.35 6.94
CA GLU A 85 -6.78 4.65 7.60
C GLU A 85 -5.95 4.77 8.88
N ARG A 86 -5.92 3.73 9.72
CA ARG A 86 -5.10 3.74 10.94
C ARG A 86 -3.61 3.86 10.61
N LYS A 87 -3.13 3.08 9.62
CA LYS A 87 -1.73 3.08 9.22
C LYS A 87 -1.28 4.42 8.64
N THR A 88 -2.14 5.16 7.92
CA THR A 88 -1.78 6.52 7.48
C THR A 88 -1.50 7.51 8.64
N LYS A 89 -1.89 7.15 9.86
CA LYS A 89 -1.65 7.96 11.09
C LYS A 89 -0.52 7.42 11.97
N THR A 90 -0.13 6.14 11.80
CA THR A 90 0.76 5.44 12.75
C THR A 90 1.98 4.78 12.10
N ASP A 91 1.99 4.62 10.78
CA ASP A 91 3.03 3.91 10.03
C ASP A 91 3.71 4.87 9.05
N ILE A 92 5.01 5.05 9.19
CA ILE A 92 5.80 6.02 8.41
C ILE A 92 5.73 5.72 6.91
N SER A 93 5.71 4.46 6.51
CA SER A 93 5.61 4.07 5.11
C SER A 93 4.27 4.46 4.48
N TYR A 94 3.17 4.29 5.22
CA TYR A 94 1.84 4.73 4.81
C TYR A 94 1.71 6.25 4.83
N MET A 95 2.29 6.93 5.83
CA MET A 95 2.36 8.40 5.86
C MET A 95 3.09 8.94 4.64
N HIS A 96 4.22 8.31 4.25
CA HIS A 96 4.97 8.67 3.06
C HIS A 96 4.13 8.49 1.79
N LEU A 97 3.50 7.33 1.59
CA LEU A 97 2.67 7.03 0.41
C LEU A 97 1.44 7.93 0.31
N ALA A 98 0.88 8.35 1.45
CA ALA A 98 -0.24 9.28 1.54
C ALA A 98 0.16 10.76 1.43
N GLY A 99 1.46 11.08 1.41
CA GLY A 99 1.92 12.48 1.43
C GLY A 99 1.44 13.21 2.69
N LEU A 100 1.48 12.55 3.86
CA LEU A 100 0.97 13.03 5.16
C LEU A 100 -0.55 13.31 5.19
N GLN A 101 -1.29 12.89 4.18
CA GLN A 101 -2.75 13.00 4.17
C GLN A 101 -3.38 11.78 4.87
N ASN A 102 -4.58 11.98 5.41
CA ASN A 102 -5.28 10.95 6.18
C ASN A 102 -6.67 10.68 5.58
N PRO A 103 -6.76 9.95 4.45
CA PRO A 103 -8.04 9.60 3.86
C PRO A 103 -8.84 8.72 4.81
N SER A 104 -10.14 9.01 4.95
CA SER A 104 -11.02 8.19 5.78
C SER A 104 -11.19 6.78 5.19
N TYR A 105 -11.52 5.81 6.04
CA TYR A 105 -11.82 4.45 5.57
C TYR A 105 -12.95 4.42 4.55
N ARG A 106 -13.91 5.35 4.63
CA ARG A 106 -15.02 5.47 3.67
C ARG A 106 -14.50 5.87 2.29
N THR A 107 -13.58 6.82 2.22
CA THR A 107 -12.93 7.25 0.98
C THR A 107 -12.16 6.10 0.33
N ILE A 108 -11.38 5.36 1.13
CA ILE A 108 -10.61 4.21 0.66
C ILE A 108 -11.54 3.08 0.19
N LEU A 109 -12.61 2.80 0.93
CA LEU A 109 -13.60 1.78 0.55
C LEU A 109 -14.30 2.16 -0.75
N ARG A 110 -14.75 3.42 -0.87
CA ARG A 110 -15.39 3.95 -2.07
C ARG A 110 -14.47 3.82 -3.28
N PHE A 111 -13.21 4.20 -3.15
CA PHE A 111 -12.21 4.02 -4.21
C PHE A 111 -12.09 2.56 -4.65
N LYS A 112 -12.07 1.60 -3.72
CA LYS A 112 -12.01 0.17 -4.05
C LYS A 112 -13.25 -0.32 -4.82
N VAL A 113 -14.41 0.27 -4.55
CA VAL A 113 -15.69 -0.09 -5.20
C VAL A 113 -15.83 0.59 -6.55
N ASP A 114 -15.46 1.87 -6.65
CA ASP A 114 -15.66 2.67 -7.86
C ASP A 114 -14.62 2.38 -8.96
N TYR A 115 -13.40 1.91 -8.59
CA TYR A 115 -12.28 1.69 -9.52
C TYR A 115 -11.68 0.28 -9.47
N PRO A 116 -12.48 -0.80 -9.56
CA PRO A 116 -11.97 -2.18 -9.50
C PRO A 116 -11.02 -2.49 -10.66
N ASP A 117 -11.34 -2.03 -11.88
CA ASP A 117 -10.53 -2.29 -13.08
C ASP A 117 -9.16 -1.61 -13.01
N LEU A 118 -9.10 -0.38 -12.47
CA LEU A 118 -7.85 0.33 -12.26
C LEU A 118 -6.95 -0.43 -11.26
N ILE A 119 -7.55 -0.92 -10.17
CA ILE A 119 -6.83 -1.69 -9.14
C ILE A 119 -6.33 -3.01 -9.72
N GLU A 120 -7.16 -3.74 -10.48
CA GLU A 120 -6.78 -5.00 -11.12
C GLU A 120 -5.63 -4.80 -12.13
N LYS A 121 -5.76 -3.80 -13.01
CA LYS A 121 -4.70 -3.43 -13.97
C LYS A 121 -3.40 -3.09 -13.26
N SER A 122 -3.50 -2.30 -12.19
CA SER A 122 -2.33 -1.89 -11.41
C SER A 122 -1.64 -3.06 -10.74
N PHE A 123 -2.42 -4.01 -10.21
CA PHE A 123 -1.90 -5.22 -9.61
C PHE A 123 -1.18 -6.11 -10.64
N LYS A 124 -1.76 -6.29 -11.83
CA LYS A 124 -1.09 -7.01 -12.95
C LYS A 124 0.23 -6.35 -13.33
N THR A 125 0.25 -5.02 -13.42
CA THR A 125 1.47 -4.24 -13.72
C THR A 125 2.52 -4.44 -12.62
N THR A 126 2.12 -4.41 -11.35
CA THR A 126 3.01 -4.65 -10.21
C THR A 126 3.69 -6.02 -10.29
N ILE A 127 2.91 -7.08 -10.59
CA ILE A 127 3.45 -8.44 -10.75
C ILE A 127 4.40 -8.52 -11.94
N LYS A 128 4.05 -7.89 -13.07
CA LYS A 128 4.90 -7.87 -14.26
C LYS A 128 6.26 -7.22 -13.97
N ILE A 129 6.26 -6.03 -13.38
CA ILE A 129 7.49 -5.32 -13.02
C ILE A 129 8.31 -6.11 -12.00
N ALA A 130 7.66 -6.71 -11.00
CA ALA A 130 8.35 -7.52 -9.99
C ALA A 130 9.01 -8.78 -10.60
N LYS A 131 8.42 -9.38 -11.64
CA LYS A 131 9.02 -10.48 -12.41
C LYS A 131 10.21 -10.00 -13.23
N GLU A 132 10.07 -8.90 -13.96
CA GLU A 132 11.14 -8.31 -14.80
C GLU A 132 12.35 -7.90 -13.95
N ALA A 133 12.12 -7.49 -12.70
CA ALA A 133 13.17 -7.15 -11.73
C ALA A 133 13.72 -8.37 -10.94
N ASP A 134 13.31 -9.61 -11.29
CA ASP A 134 13.67 -10.87 -10.58
C ASP A 134 13.38 -10.85 -9.06
N LEU A 135 12.43 -10.02 -8.63
CA LEU A 135 12.00 -9.92 -7.24
C LEU A 135 11.06 -11.06 -6.83
N ILE A 136 10.41 -11.71 -7.80
CA ILE A 136 9.47 -12.81 -7.60
C ILE A 136 9.93 -14.01 -8.41
N LYS A 137 10.34 -15.09 -7.73
CA LYS A 137 10.57 -16.41 -8.33
C LYS A 137 9.32 -17.26 -8.16
N ILE A 138 8.46 -17.28 -9.18
CA ILE A 138 7.29 -18.16 -9.18
C ILE A 138 7.75 -19.56 -9.61
N HIS A 139 8.13 -20.41 -8.65
CA HIS A 139 8.58 -21.76 -8.96
C HIS A 139 7.42 -22.77 -9.10
N HIS A 140 6.39 -22.69 -8.27
CA HIS A 140 5.17 -23.50 -8.37
C HIS A 140 4.04 -22.91 -7.53
N ILE A 141 2.84 -22.83 -8.11
CA ILE A 141 1.61 -22.60 -7.35
C ILE A 141 0.92 -23.94 -7.24
N SER A 142 1.00 -24.59 -6.07
CA SER A 142 0.21 -25.77 -5.76
C SER A 142 -1.19 -25.33 -5.34
N LEU A 143 -2.19 -25.65 -6.16
CA LEU A 143 -3.60 -25.50 -5.80
C LEU A 143 -4.01 -26.79 -5.07
N ASP A 144 -4.03 -26.71 -3.74
CA ASP A 144 -4.64 -27.79 -2.95
C ASP A 144 -6.15 -27.81 -3.20
N GLY A 145 -6.64 -28.97 -3.68
CA GLY A 145 -8.02 -29.16 -4.13
C GLY A 145 -9.08 -29.19 -3.04
N THR A 146 -8.84 -28.56 -1.90
CA THR A 146 -9.77 -28.54 -0.77
C THR A 146 -11.01 -27.70 -1.13
N LYS A 147 -12.17 -28.37 -1.28
CA LYS A 147 -13.47 -27.72 -1.41
C LYS A 147 -13.76 -26.87 -0.17
N VAL A 148 -13.45 -25.59 -0.23
CA VAL A 148 -13.82 -24.64 0.82
C VAL A 148 -15.27 -24.24 0.62
N LYS A 149 -16.16 -24.68 1.51
CA LYS A 149 -17.53 -24.18 1.59
C LYS A 149 -17.48 -22.68 1.86
N ALA A 150 -17.94 -21.89 0.89
CA ALA A 150 -17.92 -20.43 0.94
C ALA A 150 -18.83 -19.92 2.06
N LYS A 151 -18.25 -19.42 3.13
CA LYS A 151 -18.87 -18.37 3.96
C LYS A 151 -18.35 -17.06 3.44
N THR A 152 -19.22 -16.30 2.79
CA THR A 152 -18.90 -15.06 2.07
C THR A 152 -18.39 -14.01 3.06
N SER A 153 -17.07 -13.77 3.00
CA SER A 153 -16.45 -12.60 3.60
C SER A 153 -15.64 -11.92 2.50
N ILE A 154 -15.69 -10.61 2.40
CA ILE A 154 -15.01 -9.75 1.41
C ILE A 154 -13.50 -10.07 1.32
N ASN A 155 -12.91 -10.56 2.41
CA ASN A 155 -11.50 -10.99 2.46
C ASN A 155 -11.17 -12.20 1.58
N LYS A 156 -12.16 -13.01 1.15
CA LYS A 156 -11.95 -14.16 0.26
C LYS A 156 -11.92 -13.79 -1.21
N LEU A 157 -12.63 -12.74 -1.61
CA LEU A 157 -12.61 -12.25 -2.99
C LEU A 157 -11.20 -11.81 -3.41
N THR A 158 -10.43 -11.23 -2.51
CA THR A 158 -9.06 -10.79 -2.77
C THR A 158 -8.14 -11.97 -3.14
N ASN A 159 -8.24 -13.10 -2.45
CA ASN A 159 -7.39 -14.27 -2.70
C ASN A 159 -7.78 -15.01 -3.99
N GLU A 160 -9.09 -15.15 -4.29
CA GLU A 160 -9.54 -15.79 -5.53
C GLU A 160 -9.25 -14.93 -6.78
N GLN A 161 -9.35 -13.61 -6.66
CA GLN A 161 -8.96 -12.70 -7.74
C GLN A 161 -7.46 -12.74 -8.00
N GLN A 162 -6.64 -12.76 -6.95
CA GLN A 162 -5.18 -12.93 -7.05
C GLN A 162 -4.82 -14.24 -7.76
N LEU A 163 -5.50 -15.35 -7.42
CA LEU A 163 -5.29 -16.65 -8.04
C LEU A 163 -5.74 -16.71 -9.50
N LYS A 164 -6.83 -16.02 -9.88
CA LYS A 164 -7.27 -15.92 -11.28
C LYS A 164 -6.28 -15.11 -12.13
N ILE A 165 -5.75 -14.03 -11.59
CA ILE A 165 -4.75 -13.20 -12.26
C ILE A 165 -3.48 -13.99 -12.53
N LEU A 166 -3.03 -14.82 -11.57
CA LEU A 166 -1.84 -15.67 -11.72
C LEU A 166 -2.02 -16.83 -12.69
N LYS A 167 -3.26 -17.29 -12.95
CA LYS A 167 -3.56 -18.35 -13.94
C LYS A 167 -3.57 -17.89 -15.39
N ASN A 168 -3.76 -16.58 -15.61
CA ASN A 168 -3.89 -16.00 -16.96
C ASN A 168 -2.58 -15.33 -17.44
N ILE A 169 -1.46 -15.53 -16.71
CA ILE A 169 -0.10 -15.15 -17.05
C ILE A 169 0.72 -16.42 -17.33
#